data_cd4d4cc412ec4f2ffc6937690f45db47
#
_entry.id   cd4d4cc412ec4f2ffc6937690f45db47
#
_cell.length_a   1.000
_cell.length_b   1.000
_cell.length_c   1.000
_cell.angle_alpha   90.00
_cell.angle_beta   90.00
_cell.angle_gamma   90.00
#
_symmetry.space_group_name_H-M   'P 1'
#
loop_
_entity.id
_entity.type
_entity.pdbx_description
1 polymer ?
#
loop_
_entity_poly.entity_id
_entity_poly.type
_entity_poly.pdbx_seq_one_letter_code
_entity_poly.pdbx_strand_id
1 'polypeptide(L)'
;MPVRCRPRQYCEVFARPKNEMKIAIIMLGAIPIAAVCGGQLIPTTPGTAWRYNMTEEIGKGLNIPGAKTDADGKIRLPVLYRIEGTDNVDGKALLKFEMHRAGAVTNMDLLSVNERGIICWARINLDGQLVKFKPGQTVIATPLETGRRWDFNGQAGELQVRQHYRVTGEEDIEVPAGEFHTFRIRGEQTSPNQTTIDRWFATGVGIVKDVTTMRAANGDLLQRISLELAARPKITERPEVKSDTTLKQLSVSLAKERFGRPMTTFTSSTSEIYARWEGHRLRNGAKVKAMWIAEDIGEDFPRGYKIDEASAVAETPTAHGAFTLARPEDGWAAGDYRVEFYVDDVFVDAVKLKIME
;
A
#
# COMPACT_ATOMS: atom_id res chain seq x y z
N MET A 1 22.38 47.60 -7.89
CA MET A 1 21.30 48.61 -8.01
C MET A 1 20.05 47.88 -8.49
N PRO A 2 18.99 47.86 -7.73
CA PRO A 2 17.76 47.17 -8.10
C PRO A 2 16.78 48.11 -8.76
N VAL A 3 16.10 47.71 -9.81
CA VAL A 3 14.97 48.41 -10.42
C VAL A 3 13.69 47.65 -10.06
N ARG A 4 12.85 48.34 -9.27
CA ARG A 4 11.46 47.96 -8.98
C ARG A 4 10.57 48.47 -10.10
N CYS A 5 9.60 47.70 -10.56
CA CYS A 5 8.41 48.19 -11.22
C CYS A 5 7.15 47.71 -10.49
N ARG A 6 6.31 48.71 -10.15
CA ARG A 6 4.98 48.55 -9.52
C ARG A 6 3.87 48.48 -10.58
N PRO A 7 2.69 47.97 -10.25
CA PRO A 7 1.57 47.78 -11.18
C PRO A 7 0.74 49.02 -11.34
N ARG A 8 0.12 49.19 -12.51
CA ARG A 8 -0.93 50.21 -12.78
C ARG A 8 -2.29 49.54 -12.93
N GLN A 9 -3.20 49.96 -12.08
CA GLN A 9 -4.64 49.84 -12.24
C GLN A 9 -5.13 50.80 -13.31
N TYR A 10 -6.09 50.38 -14.13
CA TYR A 10 -7.02 51.28 -14.82
C TYR A 10 -8.45 50.77 -14.64
N CYS A 11 -9.26 51.61 -13.97
CA CYS A 11 -10.71 51.62 -14.05
C CYS A 11 -11.13 52.46 -15.26
N GLU A 12 -12.04 51.95 -16.06
CA GLU A 12 -12.87 52.83 -16.89
C GLU A 12 -14.33 52.41 -16.83
N VAL A 13 -15.12 53.39 -16.45
CA VAL A 13 -16.59 53.43 -16.43
C VAL A 13 -17.08 53.89 -17.77
N PHE A 14 -18.00 53.21 -18.42
CA PHE A 14 -18.83 53.78 -19.46
C PHE A 14 -20.31 53.43 -19.33
N ALA A 15 -21.10 54.46 -19.57
CA ALA A 15 -22.52 54.61 -19.34
C ALA A 15 -23.41 53.85 -20.34
N ARG A 16 -24.66 53.57 -19.90
CA ARG A 16 -25.77 53.03 -20.69
C ARG A 16 -26.31 54.00 -21.72
N PRO A 17 -26.96 53.49 -22.78
CA PRO A 17 -28.21 54.08 -23.23
C PRO A 17 -29.40 53.10 -23.09
N LYS A 18 -30.54 53.71 -22.75
CA LYS A 18 -31.86 53.10 -22.71
C LYS A 18 -32.37 52.82 -24.12
N ASN A 19 -32.92 51.59 -24.33
CA ASN A 19 -34.01 51.43 -25.29
C ASN A 19 -34.87 50.23 -24.83
N GLU A 20 -36.12 50.56 -24.62
CA GLU A 20 -37.16 49.59 -24.28
C GLU A 20 -37.58 48.81 -25.53
N MET A 21 -37.49 47.48 -25.47
CA MET A 21 -38.18 46.62 -26.40
C MET A 21 -38.82 45.48 -25.64
N LYS A 22 -40.13 45.47 -25.61
CA LYS A 22 -40.94 44.40 -24.99
C LYS A 22 -40.72 43.12 -25.78
N ILE A 23 -40.10 42.15 -25.17
CA ILE A 23 -40.00 40.77 -25.68
C ILE A 23 -40.72 39.86 -24.71
N ALA A 24 -41.68 39.08 -25.24
CA ALA A 24 -42.45 38.12 -24.53
C ALA A 24 -41.56 37.04 -23.91
N ILE A 25 -41.67 36.85 -22.61
CA ILE A 25 -41.00 35.81 -21.87
C ILE A 25 -41.71 34.48 -22.13
N ILE A 26 -41.13 33.64 -22.99
CA ILE A 26 -41.44 32.22 -23.05
C ILE A 26 -40.69 31.61 -21.89
N MET A 27 -41.42 31.22 -20.85
CA MET A 27 -40.87 30.41 -19.75
C MET A 27 -40.54 29.02 -20.30
N LEU A 28 -39.33 28.83 -20.80
CA LEU A 28 -38.76 27.48 -20.86
C LEU A 28 -38.38 27.09 -19.45
N GLY A 29 -39.08 26.14 -18.91
CA GLY A 29 -38.73 25.50 -17.63
C GLY A 29 -37.27 25.01 -17.69
N ALA A 30 -36.40 25.66 -16.94
CA ALA A 30 -35.07 25.15 -16.68
C ALA A 30 -35.25 23.86 -15.88
N ILE A 31 -35.08 22.73 -16.56
CA ILE A 31 -34.83 21.46 -15.88
C ILE A 31 -33.53 21.70 -15.10
N PRO A 32 -33.53 21.59 -13.75
CA PRO A 32 -32.28 21.66 -13.03
C PRO A 32 -31.46 20.46 -13.51
N ILE A 33 -30.42 20.71 -14.30
CA ILE A 33 -29.32 19.77 -14.44
C ILE A 33 -28.78 19.70 -13.01
N ALA A 34 -29.17 18.65 -12.28
CA ALA A 34 -28.49 18.28 -11.05
C ALA A 34 -27.04 18.12 -11.47
N ALA A 35 -26.23 19.11 -11.10
CA ALA A 35 -24.78 18.94 -11.12
C ALA A 35 -24.56 17.72 -10.22
N VAL A 36 -24.28 16.58 -10.84
CA VAL A 36 -23.73 15.43 -10.14
C VAL A 36 -22.41 15.96 -9.60
N CYS A 37 -22.44 16.44 -8.36
CA CYS A 37 -21.23 16.61 -7.56
C CYS A 37 -20.58 15.24 -7.57
N GLY A 38 -19.57 15.07 -8.43
CA GLY A 38 -18.74 13.88 -8.47
C GLY A 38 -18.11 13.73 -7.10
N GLY A 39 -18.80 13.00 -6.19
CA GLY A 39 -18.33 12.71 -4.85
C GLY A 39 -16.97 12.04 -4.97
N GLN A 40 -16.03 12.46 -4.14
CA GLN A 40 -14.72 11.82 -4.06
C GLN A 40 -14.91 10.32 -3.81
N LEU A 41 -14.31 9.46 -4.67
CA LEU A 41 -14.48 8.00 -4.59
C LEU A 41 -14.06 7.44 -3.23
N ILE A 42 -12.91 7.90 -2.74
CA ILE A 42 -12.37 7.59 -1.41
C ILE A 42 -11.71 8.84 -0.82
N PRO A 43 -11.62 8.97 0.50
CA PRO A 43 -10.75 9.97 1.10
C PRO A 43 -9.30 9.79 0.63
N THR A 44 -8.63 10.89 0.22
CA THR A 44 -7.24 10.84 -0.29
C THR A 44 -6.24 11.57 0.60
N THR A 45 -6.69 12.11 1.72
CA THR A 45 -5.83 12.81 2.68
C THR A 45 -4.82 11.85 3.30
N PRO A 46 -3.51 12.19 3.32
CA PRO A 46 -2.51 11.41 4.04
C PRO A 46 -2.91 11.18 5.50
N GLY A 47 -2.65 9.99 6.00
CA GLY A 47 -3.09 9.56 7.32
C GLY A 47 -4.49 8.93 7.36
N THR A 48 -5.29 9.05 6.30
CA THR A 48 -6.58 8.33 6.26
C THR A 48 -6.34 6.83 6.32
N ALA A 49 -7.06 6.17 7.22
CA ALA A 49 -6.91 4.75 7.47
C ALA A 49 -8.26 4.02 7.51
N TRP A 50 -8.26 2.81 6.95
CA TRP A 50 -9.36 1.86 6.93
C TRP A 50 -8.98 0.65 7.77
N ARG A 51 -9.79 0.30 8.76
CA ARG A 51 -9.60 -0.89 9.58
C ARG A 51 -10.56 -1.98 9.12
N TYR A 52 -10.03 -3.17 8.88
CA TYR A 52 -10.81 -4.33 8.47
C TYR A 52 -10.62 -5.49 9.43
N ASN A 53 -11.67 -6.29 9.60
CA ASN A 53 -11.57 -7.65 10.08
C ASN A 53 -11.30 -8.55 8.87
N MET A 54 -10.16 -9.22 8.87
CA MET A 54 -9.80 -10.18 7.83
C MET A 54 -10.07 -11.60 8.33
N THR A 55 -10.71 -12.39 7.48
CA THR A 55 -10.81 -13.84 7.63
C THR A 55 -10.17 -14.50 6.41
N GLU A 56 -9.23 -15.40 6.65
CA GLU A 56 -8.53 -16.14 5.61
C GLU A 56 -8.75 -17.64 5.80
N GLU A 57 -9.18 -18.32 4.75
CA GLU A 57 -9.36 -19.75 4.67
C GLU A 57 -8.36 -20.30 3.65
N ILE A 58 -7.57 -21.28 4.09
CA ILE A 58 -6.55 -21.92 3.26
C ILE A 58 -7.07 -23.28 2.81
N GLY A 59 -6.84 -23.60 1.53
CA GLY A 59 -7.25 -24.87 0.94
C GLY A 59 -6.60 -26.08 1.63
N LYS A 60 -7.26 -27.22 1.54
CA LYS A 60 -6.76 -28.47 2.13
C LYS A 60 -5.37 -28.84 1.59
N GLY A 61 -4.46 -29.21 2.48
CA GLY A 61 -3.10 -29.59 2.12
C GLY A 61 -2.13 -28.42 1.90
N LEU A 62 -2.61 -27.18 1.96
CA LEU A 62 -1.76 -26.00 1.99
C LEU A 62 -1.53 -25.57 3.44
N ASN A 63 -0.35 -25.07 3.71
CA ASN A 63 0.02 -24.56 5.04
C ASN A 63 0.73 -23.23 4.90
N ILE A 64 0.35 -22.27 5.75
CA ILE A 64 1.10 -21.02 5.90
C ILE A 64 1.96 -21.19 7.16
N PRO A 65 3.29 -21.30 7.02
CA PRO A 65 4.17 -21.46 8.17
C PRO A 65 3.96 -20.32 9.18
N GLY A 66 3.81 -20.67 10.46
CA GLY A 66 3.65 -19.70 11.54
C GLY A 66 2.25 -19.09 11.69
N ALA A 67 1.30 -19.35 10.78
CA ALA A 67 -0.06 -18.86 10.91
C ALA A 67 -0.79 -19.58 12.05
N LYS A 68 -1.42 -18.79 12.94
CA LYS A 68 -2.32 -19.32 13.97
C LYS A 68 -3.73 -19.39 13.39
N THR A 69 -4.29 -20.58 13.35
CA THR A 69 -5.68 -20.80 12.95
C THR A 69 -6.59 -20.93 14.18
N ASP A 70 -7.82 -20.49 14.03
CA ASP A 70 -8.88 -20.71 15.00
C ASP A 70 -9.37 -22.17 14.95
N ALA A 71 -10.30 -22.52 15.84
CA ALA A 71 -10.85 -23.88 15.95
C ALA A 71 -11.54 -24.37 14.65
N ASP A 72 -12.00 -23.45 13.80
CA ASP A 72 -12.60 -23.74 12.48
C ASP A 72 -11.57 -23.77 11.32
N GLY A 73 -10.27 -23.73 11.64
CA GLY A 73 -9.18 -23.78 10.66
C GLY A 73 -8.94 -22.48 9.90
N LYS A 74 -9.56 -21.37 10.32
CA LYS A 74 -9.41 -20.05 9.66
C LYS A 74 -8.45 -19.15 10.42
N ILE A 75 -7.81 -18.26 9.68
CA ILE A 75 -6.97 -17.21 10.24
C ILE A 75 -7.83 -15.94 10.34
N ARG A 76 -7.94 -15.35 11.54
CA ARG A 76 -8.64 -14.07 11.76
C ARG A 76 -7.70 -13.07 12.36
N LEU A 77 -7.60 -11.91 11.73
CA LEU A 77 -6.75 -10.83 12.25
C LEU A 77 -7.23 -9.46 11.73
N PRO A 78 -6.96 -8.39 12.51
CA PRO A 78 -7.20 -7.04 12.04
C PRO A 78 -6.18 -6.65 10.97
N VAL A 79 -6.65 -5.94 9.95
CA VAL A 79 -5.84 -5.37 8.89
C VAL A 79 -6.10 -3.87 8.83
N LEU A 80 -5.05 -3.09 8.63
CA LEU A 80 -5.13 -1.65 8.45
C LEU A 80 -4.64 -1.30 7.06
N TYR A 81 -5.44 -0.58 6.29
CA TYR A 81 -4.98 0.14 5.10
C TYR A 81 -4.82 1.61 5.44
N ARG A 82 -3.77 2.26 4.94
CA ARG A 82 -3.48 3.65 5.24
C ARG A 82 -2.85 4.37 4.06
N ILE A 83 -3.25 5.62 3.84
CA ILE A 83 -2.56 6.52 2.92
C ILE A 83 -1.36 7.12 3.65
N GLU A 84 -0.16 6.79 3.21
CA GLU A 84 1.07 7.29 3.84
C GLU A 84 1.50 8.66 3.27
N GLY A 85 1.08 8.96 2.07
CA GLY A 85 1.41 10.17 1.35
C GLY A 85 1.37 9.95 -0.15
N THR A 86 2.16 10.73 -0.88
CA THR A 86 2.32 10.60 -2.32
C THR A 86 3.77 10.29 -2.68
N ASP A 87 3.96 9.64 -3.81
CA ASP A 87 5.26 9.43 -4.42
C ASP A 87 5.19 9.75 -5.91
N ASN A 88 6.32 10.07 -6.53
CA ASN A 88 6.38 10.32 -7.97
C ASN A 88 7.02 9.11 -8.66
N VAL A 89 6.22 8.38 -9.44
CA VAL A 89 6.67 7.22 -10.20
C VAL A 89 6.38 7.43 -11.67
N ASP A 90 7.42 7.40 -12.50
CA ASP A 90 7.33 7.61 -13.95
C ASP A 90 6.56 8.94 -14.30
N GLY A 91 6.83 10.03 -13.54
CA GLY A 91 6.20 11.33 -13.71
C GLY A 91 4.74 11.43 -13.25
N LYS A 92 4.23 10.43 -12.53
CA LYS A 92 2.87 10.41 -11.97
C LYS A 92 2.93 10.57 -10.45
N ALA A 93 2.20 11.53 -9.91
CA ALA A 93 1.98 11.63 -8.47
C ALA A 93 0.97 10.54 -8.05
N LEU A 94 1.43 9.54 -7.31
CA LEU A 94 0.65 8.39 -6.88
C LEU A 94 0.52 8.37 -5.36
N LEU A 95 -0.66 8.01 -4.86
CA LEU A 95 -0.90 7.76 -3.45
C LEU A 95 -0.21 6.48 -3.02
N LYS A 96 0.54 6.51 -1.93
CA LYS A 96 1.08 5.33 -1.25
C LYS A 96 0.01 4.78 -0.31
N PHE A 97 -0.51 3.61 -0.65
CA PHE A 97 -1.59 2.93 0.06
C PHE A 97 -1.06 1.67 0.72
N GLU A 98 -0.63 1.80 1.97
CA GLU A 98 -0.02 0.72 2.73
C GLU A 98 -1.06 -0.24 3.31
N MET A 99 -0.76 -1.53 3.26
CA MET A 99 -1.47 -2.58 3.99
C MET A 99 -0.62 -3.06 5.17
N HIS A 100 -1.20 -3.00 6.35
CA HIS A 100 -0.56 -3.46 7.59
C HIS A 100 -1.27 -4.71 8.11
N ARG A 101 -0.51 -5.79 8.39
CA ARG A 101 -0.96 -7.01 9.08
C ARG A 101 -0.09 -7.21 10.32
N ALA A 102 -0.69 -7.46 11.46
CA ALA A 102 0.02 -7.68 12.73
C ALA A 102 1.07 -6.59 13.06
N GLY A 103 0.79 -5.34 12.67
CA GLY A 103 1.68 -4.19 12.91
C GLY A 103 2.78 -3.97 11.86
N ALA A 104 2.98 -4.89 10.91
CA ALA A 104 3.96 -4.74 9.83
C ALA A 104 3.30 -4.33 8.51
N VAL A 105 4.00 -3.52 7.70
CA VAL A 105 3.61 -3.23 6.31
C VAL A 105 3.87 -4.48 5.48
N THR A 106 2.80 -5.06 4.90
CA THR A 106 2.91 -6.28 4.09
C THR A 106 2.94 -5.99 2.59
N ASN A 107 2.32 -4.91 2.16
CA ASN A 107 2.45 -4.38 0.80
C ASN A 107 2.06 -2.90 0.76
N MET A 108 2.48 -2.24 -0.28
CA MET A 108 2.11 -0.86 -0.60
C MET A 108 1.67 -0.77 -2.04
N ASP A 109 0.44 -0.32 -2.27
CA ASP A 109 -0.06 -0.02 -3.61
C ASP A 109 0.17 1.45 -3.96
N LEU A 110 0.62 1.71 -5.18
CA LEU A 110 0.80 3.04 -5.74
C LEU A 110 -0.41 3.35 -6.63
N LEU A 111 -1.30 4.21 -6.11
CA LEU A 111 -2.61 4.44 -6.69
C LEU A 111 -2.76 5.85 -7.26
N SER A 112 -3.46 6.00 -8.37
CA SER A 112 -4.11 7.25 -8.74
C SER A 112 -5.60 7.17 -8.48
N VAL A 113 -6.18 8.26 -7.96
CA VAL A 113 -7.62 8.43 -7.76
C VAL A 113 -8.03 9.67 -8.54
N ASN A 114 -8.83 9.50 -9.56
CA ASN A 114 -9.26 10.57 -10.45
C ASN A 114 -10.65 10.28 -11.05
N GLU A 115 -11.09 11.09 -11.99
CA GLU A 115 -12.38 10.94 -12.67
C GLU A 115 -12.57 9.61 -13.43
N ARG A 116 -11.49 8.90 -13.76
CA ARG A 116 -11.55 7.58 -14.41
C ARG A 116 -11.71 6.45 -13.42
N GLY A 117 -11.48 6.72 -12.12
CA GLY A 117 -11.58 5.74 -11.06
C GLY A 117 -10.35 5.65 -10.17
N ILE A 118 -10.15 4.47 -9.59
CA ILE A 118 -8.97 4.10 -8.80
C ILE A 118 -8.13 3.16 -9.66
N ILE A 119 -6.89 3.56 -9.94
CA ILE A 119 -5.96 2.82 -10.79
C ILE A 119 -4.71 2.50 -10.00
N CYS A 120 -4.35 1.22 -9.90
CA CYS A 120 -3.11 0.75 -9.33
C CYS A 120 -2.03 0.69 -10.42
N TRP A 121 -0.94 1.42 -10.24
CA TRP A 121 0.17 1.49 -11.20
C TRP A 121 1.33 0.57 -10.83
N ALA A 122 1.51 0.35 -9.54
CA ALA A 122 2.51 -0.56 -9.04
C ALA A 122 2.15 -1.04 -7.63
N ARG A 123 2.79 -2.12 -7.23
CA ARG A 123 2.77 -2.66 -5.86
C ARG A 123 4.18 -2.92 -5.40
N ILE A 124 4.48 -2.52 -4.19
CA ILE A 124 5.69 -2.93 -3.49
C ILE A 124 5.28 -4.07 -2.55
N ASN A 125 5.83 -5.24 -2.77
CA ASN A 125 5.58 -6.43 -1.95
C ASN A 125 6.33 -6.37 -0.62
N LEU A 126 6.06 -7.34 0.27
CA LEU A 126 6.72 -7.48 1.57
C LEU A 126 8.25 -7.57 1.47
N ASP A 127 8.75 -8.18 0.40
CA ASP A 127 10.18 -8.32 0.10
C ASP A 127 10.81 -7.06 -0.53
N GLY A 128 10.05 -5.96 -0.64
CA GLY A 128 10.47 -4.71 -1.27
C GLY A 128 10.45 -4.74 -2.80
N GLN A 129 10.09 -5.87 -3.43
CA GLN A 129 10.02 -5.94 -4.89
C GLN A 129 8.92 -5.03 -5.44
N LEU A 130 9.29 -4.15 -6.39
CA LEU A 130 8.37 -3.30 -7.13
C LEU A 130 7.77 -4.07 -8.33
N VAL A 131 6.48 -4.35 -8.26
CA VAL A 131 5.71 -4.96 -9.34
C VAL A 131 4.93 -3.88 -10.06
N LYS A 132 5.33 -3.49 -11.27
CA LYS A 132 4.61 -2.51 -12.09
C LYS A 132 3.48 -3.17 -12.87
N PHE A 133 2.32 -2.49 -12.93
CA PHE A 133 1.19 -2.88 -13.78
C PHE A 133 1.27 -2.14 -15.12
N LYS A 134 1.23 -2.88 -16.23
CA LYS A 134 1.31 -2.33 -17.59
C LYS A 134 0.18 -2.93 -18.48
N PRO A 135 -0.85 -2.11 -18.83
CA PRO A 135 -1.15 -0.75 -18.35
C PRO A 135 -1.50 -0.72 -16.86
N GLY A 136 -1.71 0.46 -16.26
CA GLY A 136 -2.20 0.56 -14.89
C GLY A 136 -3.51 -0.22 -14.71
N GLN A 137 -3.61 -1.00 -13.62
CA GLN A 137 -4.76 -1.84 -13.32
C GLN A 137 -5.89 -0.99 -12.73
N THR A 138 -7.03 -0.90 -13.42
CA THR A 138 -8.22 -0.24 -12.90
C THR A 138 -8.85 -1.12 -11.82
N VAL A 139 -8.80 -0.64 -10.57
CA VAL A 139 -9.40 -1.30 -9.39
C VAL A 139 -10.89 -0.97 -9.28
N ILE A 140 -11.25 0.29 -9.53
CA ILE A 140 -12.62 0.81 -9.58
C ILE A 140 -12.71 1.70 -10.80
N ALA A 141 -13.64 1.43 -11.71
CA ALA A 141 -13.93 2.29 -12.86
C ALA A 141 -15.11 3.21 -12.58
N THR A 142 -15.07 4.43 -13.10
CA THR A 142 -16.18 5.38 -13.06
C THR A 142 -16.78 5.60 -14.46
N PRO A 143 -18.04 6.03 -14.56
CA PRO A 143 -19.03 6.15 -13.48
C PRO A 143 -19.38 4.77 -12.90
N LEU A 144 -19.68 4.73 -11.58
CA LEU A 144 -20.22 3.54 -10.94
C LEU A 144 -21.72 3.48 -11.23
N GLU A 145 -22.12 2.50 -12.01
CA GLU A 145 -23.51 2.24 -12.41
C GLU A 145 -23.73 0.76 -12.68
N THR A 146 -24.89 0.26 -12.42
CA THR A 146 -25.22 -1.15 -12.67
C THR A 146 -25.03 -1.51 -14.13
N GLY A 147 -24.29 -2.58 -14.39
CA GLY A 147 -23.94 -3.04 -15.75
C GLY A 147 -22.61 -2.50 -16.26
N ARG A 148 -22.00 -1.49 -15.63
CA ARG A 148 -20.65 -1.01 -15.98
C ARG A 148 -19.65 -2.16 -15.97
N ARG A 149 -18.80 -2.26 -17.01
CA ARG A 149 -17.76 -3.28 -17.17
C ARG A 149 -16.42 -2.63 -17.45
N TRP A 150 -15.36 -3.27 -17.00
CA TRP A 150 -13.99 -2.95 -17.40
C TRP A 150 -13.10 -4.17 -17.28
N ASP A 151 -12.02 -4.13 -18.03
CA ASP A 151 -11.07 -5.23 -18.12
C ASP A 151 -9.68 -4.76 -17.73
N PHE A 152 -8.89 -5.68 -17.20
CA PHE A 152 -7.46 -5.57 -17.15
C PHE A 152 -6.84 -6.73 -17.93
N ASN A 153 -6.15 -6.43 -19.02
CA ASN A 153 -5.36 -7.36 -19.78
C ASN A 153 -3.96 -6.76 -19.91
N GLY A 154 -3.05 -7.20 -19.07
CA GLY A 154 -1.75 -6.57 -18.94
C GLY A 154 -0.77 -7.39 -18.12
N GLN A 155 0.36 -6.77 -17.83
CA GLN A 155 1.43 -7.36 -17.05
C GLN A 155 1.42 -6.83 -15.63
N ALA A 156 1.64 -7.74 -14.65
CA ALA A 156 2.01 -7.44 -13.28
C ALA A 156 3.46 -7.97 -13.09
N GLY A 157 4.45 -7.09 -13.23
CA GLY A 157 5.84 -7.51 -13.39
C GLY A 157 6.02 -8.35 -14.65
N GLU A 158 6.44 -9.59 -14.50
CA GLU A 158 6.59 -10.56 -15.59
C GLU A 158 5.32 -11.40 -15.86
N LEU A 159 4.35 -11.35 -14.97
CA LEU A 159 3.14 -12.17 -15.07
C LEU A 159 2.11 -11.51 -15.98
N GLN A 160 1.58 -12.29 -16.93
CA GLN A 160 0.41 -11.90 -17.72
C GLN A 160 -0.84 -12.08 -16.87
N VAL A 161 -1.62 -11.01 -16.66
CA VAL A 161 -2.85 -11.00 -15.87
C VAL A 161 -4.03 -10.62 -16.76
N ARG A 162 -5.12 -11.38 -16.64
CA ARG A 162 -6.39 -11.09 -17.32
C ARG A 162 -7.52 -11.10 -16.30
N GLN A 163 -8.20 -9.97 -16.19
CA GLN A 163 -9.30 -9.79 -15.26
C GLN A 163 -10.46 -9.08 -15.96
N HIS A 164 -11.68 -9.48 -15.60
CA HIS A 164 -12.92 -8.88 -16.05
C HIS A 164 -13.72 -8.44 -14.83
N TYR A 165 -14.25 -7.24 -14.86
CA TYR A 165 -15.04 -6.69 -13.77
C TYR A 165 -16.40 -6.20 -14.27
N ARG A 166 -17.40 -6.30 -13.41
CA ARG A 166 -18.74 -5.78 -13.66
C ARG A 166 -19.38 -5.29 -12.37
N VAL A 167 -20.05 -4.13 -12.43
CA VAL A 167 -20.99 -3.70 -11.41
C VAL A 167 -22.27 -4.49 -11.60
N THR A 168 -22.62 -5.35 -10.66
CA THR A 168 -23.77 -6.27 -10.74
C THR A 168 -25.05 -5.67 -10.21
N GLY A 169 -24.98 -4.63 -9.37
CA GLY A 169 -26.10 -3.94 -8.79
C GLY A 169 -25.66 -3.02 -7.66
N GLU A 170 -26.68 -2.48 -7.00
CA GLU A 170 -26.55 -1.69 -5.78
C GLU A 170 -27.28 -2.42 -4.67
N GLU A 171 -26.74 -2.43 -3.48
CA GLU A 171 -27.37 -3.05 -2.31
C GLU A 171 -26.87 -2.41 -1.01
N ASP A 172 -27.73 -2.42 0.00
CA ASP A 172 -27.36 -2.02 1.35
C ASP A 172 -26.81 -3.23 2.09
N ILE A 173 -25.62 -3.04 2.70
CA ILE A 173 -24.97 -4.09 3.48
C ILE A 173 -24.63 -3.58 4.87
N GLU A 174 -24.69 -4.48 5.83
CA GLU A 174 -24.25 -4.25 7.21
C GLU A 174 -22.88 -4.92 7.43
N VAL A 175 -21.94 -4.19 8.01
CA VAL A 175 -20.64 -4.64 8.46
C VAL A 175 -20.36 -4.07 9.85
N PRO A 176 -19.30 -4.46 10.58
CA PRO A 176 -19.02 -3.91 11.91
C PRO A 176 -18.90 -2.39 11.97
N ALA A 177 -18.56 -1.72 10.86
CA ALA A 177 -18.50 -0.26 10.75
C ALA A 177 -19.89 0.41 10.61
N GLY A 178 -20.97 -0.37 10.48
CA GLY A 178 -22.36 0.07 10.29
C GLY A 178 -22.92 -0.32 8.92
N GLU A 179 -24.05 0.30 8.57
CA GLU A 179 -24.76 0.09 7.30
C GLU A 179 -24.25 1.04 6.22
N PHE A 180 -24.17 0.52 4.98
CA PHE A 180 -23.66 1.25 3.81
C PHE A 180 -24.47 0.90 2.56
N HIS A 181 -24.85 1.92 1.81
CA HIS A 181 -25.29 1.76 0.42
C HIS A 181 -24.08 1.54 -0.47
N THR A 182 -24.03 0.44 -1.21
CA THR A 182 -22.87 -0.01 -1.94
C THR A 182 -23.16 -0.44 -3.35
N PHE A 183 -22.18 -0.24 -4.24
CA PHE A 183 -22.12 -0.92 -5.53
C PHE A 183 -21.45 -2.28 -5.35
N ARG A 184 -22.15 -3.34 -5.75
CA ARG A 184 -21.58 -4.68 -5.81
C ARG A 184 -20.81 -4.87 -7.11
N ILE A 185 -19.54 -5.19 -7.01
CA ILE A 185 -18.63 -5.40 -8.14
C ILE A 185 -18.19 -6.85 -8.14
N ARG A 186 -18.44 -7.55 -9.24
CA ARG A 186 -17.92 -8.90 -9.50
C ARG A 186 -16.69 -8.80 -10.38
N GLY A 187 -15.58 -9.41 -9.96
CA GLY A 187 -14.36 -9.58 -10.70
C GLY A 187 -14.06 -11.06 -10.95
N GLU A 188 -13.50 -11.38 -12.11
CA GLU A 188 -13.04 -12.71 -12.47
C GLU A 188 -11.66 -12.59 -13.10
N GLN A 189 -10.70 -13.35 -12.58
CA GLN A 189 -9.37 -13.50 -13.15
C GLN A 189 -9.23 -14.90 -13.73
N THR A 190 -8.71 -14.98 -14.94
CA THR A 190 -8.50 -16.25 -15.64
C THR A 190 -7.03 -16.63 -15.81
N SER A 191 -6.13 -15.67 -15.57
CA SER A 191 -4.67 -15.87 -15.63
C SER A 191 -3.99 -14.97 -14.59
N PRO A 192 -2.95 -15.45 -13.85
CA PRO A 192 -2.35 -16.78 -13.89
C PRO A 192 -3.19 -17.87 -13.20
N ASN A 193 -4.06 -17.51 -12.25
CA ASN A 193 -4.90 -18.44 -11.48
C ASN A 193 -6.37 -18.03 -11.61
N GLN A 194 -7.25 -19.01 -11.46
CA GLN A 194 -8.69 -18.75 -11.39
C GLN A 194 -9.00 -18.04 -10.08
N THR A 195 -9.41 -16.78 -10.17
CA THR A 195 -9.76 -15.97 -9.00
C THR A 195 -11.10 -15.29 -9.22
N THR A 196 -11.96 -15.32 -8.22
CA THR A 196 -13.19 -14.54 -8.19
C THR A 196 -13.11 -13.49 -7.10
N ILE A 197 -13.62 -12.28 -7.38
CA ILE A 197 -13.64 -11.14 -6.48
C ILE A 197 -15.08 -10.66 -6.36
N ASP A 198 -15.63 -10.65 -5.16
CA ASP A 198 -16.88 -9.96 -4.84
C ASP A 198 -16.55 -8.79 -3.96
N ARG A 199 -16.83 -7.57 -4.43
CA ARG A 199 -16.49 -6.32 -3.76
C ARG A 199 -17.72 -5.44 -3.59
N TRP A 200 -17.88 -4.87 -2.40
CA TRP A 200 -18.87 -3.87 -2.07
C TRP A 200 -18.19 -2.54 -1.84
N PHE A 201 -18.49 -1.58 -2.68
CA PHE A 201 -17.84 -0.27 -2.69
C PHE A 201 -18.85 0.84 -2.41
N ALA A 202 -18.61 1.63 -1.38
CA ALA A 202 -19.39 2.82 -1.05
C ALA A 202 -18.65 4.09 -1.46
N THR A 203 -19.24 4.94 -2.29
CA THR A 203 -18.66 6.23 -2.69
C THR A 203 -18.39 7.11 -1.48
N GLY A 204 -17.22 7.73 -1.42
CA GLY A 204 -16.77 8.55 -0.29
C GLY A 204 -16.20 7.74 0.89
N VAL A 205 -16.35 6.43 0.88
CA VAL A 205 -15.84 5.52 1.93
C VAL A 205 -14.75 4.61 1.38
N GLY A 206 -15.03 3.93 0.26
CA GLY A 206 -14.14 2.95 -0.32
C GLY A 206 -14.73 1.53 -0.27
N ILE A 207 -13.85 0.54 -0.21
CA ILE A 207 -14.26 -0.87 -0.09
C ILE A 207 -14.83 -1.11 1.32
N VAL A 208 -16.07 -1.53 1.41
CA VAL A 208 -16.75 -1.85 2.67
C VAL A 208 -16.61 -3.35 2.98
N LYS A 209 -16.68 -4.17 1.94
CA LYS A 209 -16.47 -5.62 2.02
C LYS A 209 -15.78 -6.10 0.75
N ASP A 210 -14.87 -7.06 0.88
CA ASP A 210 -14.20 -7.73 -0.25
C ASP A 210 -14.09 -9.21 0.06
N VAL A 211 -14.43 -10.06 -0.91
CA VAL A 211 -14.23 -11.50 -0.83
C VAL A 211 -13.49 -11.96 -2.07
N THR A 212 -12.25 -12.32 -1.90
CA THR A 212 -11.40 -12.87 -2.97
C THR A 212 -11.23 -14.37 -2.76
N THR A 213 -11.58 -15.16 -3.78
CA THR A 213 -11.46 -16.63 -3.75
C THR A 213 -10.58 -17.10 -4.90
N MET A 214 -9.50 -17.76 -4.59
CA MET A 214 -8.55 -18.35 -5.53
C MET A 214 -8.74 -19.88 -5.56
N ARG A 215 -8.79 -20.45 -6.75
CA ARG A 215 -8.95 -21.88 -6.98
C ARG A 215 -7.86 -22.40 -7.91
N ALA A 216 -7.51 -23.66 -7.71
CA ALA A 216 -6.70 -24.42 -8.65
C ALA A 216 -7.50 -24.77 -9.92
N ALA A 217 -6.81 -25.22 -10.97
CA ALA A 217 -7.43 -25.59 -12.23
C ALA A 217 -8.47 -26.73 -12.10
N ASN A 218 -8.30 -27.60 -11.10
CA ASN A 218 -9.25 -28.69 -10.80
C ASN A 218 -10.46 -28.23 -9.96
N GLY A 219 -10.53 -26.91 -9.62
CA GLY A 219 -11.60 -26.33 -8.83
C GLY A 219 -11.38 -26.32 -7.30
N ASP A 220 -10.32 -26.94 -6.81
CA ASP A 220 -10.01 -26.96 -5.38
C ASP A 220 -9.72 -25.54 -4.86
N LEU A 221 -10.18 -25.27 -3.64
CA LEU A 221 -9.89 -24.02 -2.97
C LEU A 221 -8.37 -23.95 -2.67
N LEU A 222 -7.72 -22.89 -3.14
CA LEU A 222 -6.35 -22.54 -2.73
C LEU A 222 -6.40 -21.58 -1.55
N GLN A 223 -7.18 -20.51 -1.68
CA GLN A 223 -7.28 -19.47 -0.68
C GLN A 223 -8.60 -18.70 -0.83
N ARG A 224 -9.17 -18.29 0.29
CA ARG A 224 -10.28 -17.33 0.33
C ARG A 224 -9.99 -16.31 1.40
N ILE A 225 -9.99 -15.02 1.00
CA ILE A 225 -9.80 -13.89 1.89
C ILE A 225 -11.09 -13.10 1.91
N SER A 226 -11.60 -12.79 3.10
CA SER A 226 -12.72 -11.88 3.32
C SER A 226 -12.25 -10.71 4.17
N LEU A 227 -12.55 -9.49 3.72
CA LEU A 227 -12.34 -8.25 4.45
C LEU A 227 -13.69 -7.61 4.75
N GLU A 228 -13.95 -7.21 5.99
CA GLU A 228 -15.11 -6.44 6.37
C GLU A 228 -14.68 -5.19 7.14
N LEU A 229 -15.17 -4.02 6.71
CA LEU A 229 -14.81 -2.75 7.31
C LEU A 229 -15.23 -2.74 8.79
N ALA A 230 -14.27 -2.58 9.70
CA ALA A 230 -14.46 -2.65 11.14
C ALA A 230 -14.76 -1.29 11.77
N ALA A 231 -14.38 -0.20 11.11
CA ALA A 231 -14.68 1.17 11.51
C ALA A 231 -14.64 2.09 10.27
N ARG A 232 -15.45 3.15 10.27
CA ARG A 232 -15.41 4.16 9.20
C ARG A 232 -14.02 4.75 9.06
N PRO A 233 -13.56 5.04 7.81
CA PRO A 233 -12.23 5.60 7.58
C PRO A 233 -12.08 6.93 8.32
N LYS A 234 -10.92 7.14 8.92
CA LYS A 234 -10.55 8.37 9.60
C LYS A 234 -9.05 8.64 9.49
N ILE A 235 -8.67 9.90 9.63
CA ILE A 235 -7.26 10.26 9.75
C ILE A 235 -6.76 9.69 11.08
N THR A 236 -5.68 8.93 11.01
CA THR A 236 -4.98 8.36 12.18
C THR A 236 -3.52 8.71 12.09
N GLU A 237 -2.88 8.90 13.22
CA GLU A 237 -1.43 8.87 13.27
C GLU A 237 -0.94 7.53 12.73
N ARG A 238 0.27 7.53 12.14
CA ARG A 238 0.90 6.27 11.76
C ARG A 238 0.88 5.38 12.99
N PRO A 239 0.41 4.12 12.88
CA PRO A 239 0.57 3.21 14.01
C PRO A 239 2.05 3.25 14.36
N GLU A 240 2.40 3.86 15.48
CA GLU A 240 3.69 3.56 16.06
C GLU A 240 3.71 2.04 16.14
N VAL A 241 4.67 1.42 15.48
CA VAL A 241 5.06 0.08 15.86
C VAL A 241 5.45 0.27 17.33
N LYS A 242 4.48 0.07 18.21
CA LYS A 242 4.77 -0.07 19.63
C LYS A 242 5.66 -1.29 19.62
N SER A 243 6.96 -1.04 19.51
CA SER A 243 7.92 -1.96 20.04
C SER A 243 7.46 -2.12 21.47
N ASP A 244 6.65 -3.16 21.70
CA ASP A 244 6.31 -3.57 23.05
C ASP A 244 7.67 -3.79 23.70
N THR A 245 8.12 -2.77 24.43
CA THR A 245 9.43 -2.74 25.08
C THR A 245 9.59 -3.92 26.03
N THR A 246 8.48 -4.60 26.30
CA THR A 246 8.42 -5.80 27.14
C THR A 246 8.77 -7.09 26.41
N LEU A 247 8.79 -7.10 25.05
CA LEU A 247 9.00 -8.33 24.26
C LEU A 247 9.83 -8.09 22.98
N LYS A 248 10.93 -7.31 23.04
CA LYS A 248 11.89 -7.31 21.93
C LYS A 248 12.38 -8.73 21.71
N GLN A 249 11.96 -9.35 20.60
CA GLN A 249 12.44 -10.67 20.19
C GLN A 249 13.91 -10.62 19.73
N LEU A 250 14.36 -9.45 19.25
CA LEU A 250 15.74 -9.21 18.86
C LEU A 250 16.25 -7.90 19.44
N SER A 251 17.49 -7.90 19.89
CA SER A 251 18.32 -6.70 20.01
C SER A 251 19.18 -6.60 18.77
N VAL A 252 19.14 -5.47 18.06
CA VAL A 252 19.80 -5.28 16.77
C VAL A 252 20.76 -4.09 16.80
N SER A 253 21.86 -4.18 16.05
CA SER A 253 22.82 -3.11 15.93
C SER A 253 23.68 -3.25 14.66
N LEU A 254 24.26 -2.15 14.21
CA LEU A 254 25.21 -2.14 13.08
C LEU A 254 26.62 -1.83 13.55
N ALA A 255 27.63 -2.35 12.87
CA ALA A 255 29.03 -2.09 13.16
C ALA A 255 29.90 -2.26 11.90
N LYS A 256 31.14 -1.72 11.91
CA LYS A 256 32.18 -1.96 10.88
C LYS A 256 32.88 -3.31 11.03
N GLU A 257 32.80 -3.89 12.20
CA GLU A 257 33.45 -5.15 12.55
C GLU A 257 32.44 -6.03 13.29
N ARG A 258 32.60 -7.33 13.15
CA ARG A 258 31.68 -8.32 13.76
C ARG A 258 31.48 -8.11 15.24
N PHE A 259 32.50 -7.68 15.96
CA PHE A 259 32.50 -7.43 17.41
C PHE A 259 32.80 -5.96 17.77
N GLY A 260 32.74 -5.06 16.77
CA GLY A 260 33.00 -3.64 16.95
C GLY A 260 31.93 -2.89 17.73
N ARG A 261 32.16 -1.61 18.03
CA ARG A 261 31.17 -0.75 18.69
C ARG A 261 29.98 -0.52 17.76
N PRO A 262 28.75 -0.49 18.29
CA PRO A 262 27.57 -0.11 17.51
C PRO A 262 27.72 1.30 16.91
N MET A 263 27.34 1.45 15.66
CA MET A 263 27.35 2.73 14.95
C MET A 263 26.26 2.76 13.86
N THR A 264 25.87 3.96 13.46
CA THR A 264 24.85 4.21 12.44
C THR A 264 25.34 5.14 11.32
N THR A 265 26.61 5.57 11.39
CA THR A 265 27.22 6.39 10.34
C THR A 265 28.46 5.67 9.82
N PHE A 266 28.53 5.52 8.51
CA PHE A 266 29.63 4.85 7.80
C PHE A 266 30.15 5.75 6.69
N THR A 267 31.29 5.40 6.08
CA THR A 267 31.84 6.13 4.92
C THR A 267 31.70 5.29 3.66
N SER A 268 31.73 5.93 2.50
CA SER A 268 31.74 5.27 1.19
C SER A 268 32.86 4.24 1.03
N SER A 269 33.96 4.37 1.80
CA SER A 269 35.09 3.45 1.83
C SER A 269 34.93 2.27 2.80
N THR A 270 33.86 2.19 3.59
CA THR A 270 33.62 1.08 4.54
C THR A 270 33.54 -0.23 3.76
N SER A 271 34.41 -1.19 4.09
CA SER A 271 34.50 -2.47 3.35
C SER A 271 33.31 -3.37 3.58
N GLU A 272 32.77 -3.39 4.80
CA GLU A 272 31.66 -4.25 5.22
C GLU A 272 30.84 -3.56 6.30
N ILE A 273 29.54 -3.85 6.33
CA ILE A 273 28.61 -3.44 7.38
C ILE A 273 28.00 -4.71 7.97
N TYR A 274 28.20 -4.88 9.27
CA TYR A 274 27.66 -6.00 10.04
C TYR A 274 26.34 -5.62 10.67
N ALA A 275 25.28 -6.32 10.30
CA ALA A 275 23.95 -6.21 10.91
C ALA A 275 23.81 -7.32 11.96
N ARG A 276 24.05 -6.98 13.24
CA ARG A 276 24.10 -7.92 14.36
C ARG A 276 22.75 -8.02 15.02
N TRP A 277 22.43 -9.22 15.48
CA TRP A 277 21.22 -9.51 16.21
C TRP A 277 21.48 -10.45 17.37
N GLU A 278 20.72 -10.29 18.43
CA GLU A 278 20.66 -11.16 19.59
C GLU A 278 19.21 -11.49 19.90
N GLY A 279 18.87 -12.78 19.94
CA GLY A 279 17.52 -13.28 20.18
C GLY A 279 17.16 -13.26 21.66
N HIS A 280 15.90 -12.86 21.93
CA HIS A 280 15.30 -12.91 23.24
C HIS A 280 14.00 -13.70 23.14
N ARG A 281 13.98 -14.94 23.70
CA ARG A 281 12.83 -15.84 23.69
C ARG A 281 12.36 -16.23 22.28
N LEU A 282 13.28 -16.37 21.33
CA LEU A 282 12.97 -16.92 20.03
C LEU A 282 12.42 -18.34 20.14
N ARG A 283 11.58 -18.72 19.19
CA ARG A 283 11.22 -20.12 19.02
C ARG A 283 12.44 -20.90 18.47
N ASN A 284 12.68 -22.11 18.95
CA ASN A 284 13.69 -22.97 18.34
C ASN A 284 13.36 -23.20 16.87
N GLY A 285 14.33 -23.00 16.00
CA GLY A 285 14.17 -23.07 14.56
C GLY A 285 13.53 -21.81 13.93
N ALA A 286 13.39 -20.71 14.67
CA ALA A 286 12.92 -19.44 14.12
C ALA A 286 13.88 -18.92 13.05
N LYS A 287 13.36 -18.45 11.93
CA LYS A 287 14.14 -17.85 10.86
C LYS A 287 14.34 -16.35 11.15
N VAL A 288 15.57 -15.94 11.41
CA VAL A 288 15.94 -14.52 11.50
C VAL A 288 16.43 -14.06 10.14
N LYS A 289 15.91 -12.92 9.65
CA LYS A 289 16.26 -12.34 8.37
C LYS A 289 16.62 -10.86 8.56
N ALA A 290 17.64 -10.40 7.86
CA ALA A 290 17.94 -8.97 7.68
C ALA A 290 17.77 -8.59 6.21
N MET A 291 17.22 -7.39 5.98
CA MET A 291 17.02 -6.81 4.64
C MET A 291 17.63 -5.42 4.62
N TRP A 292 18.55 -5.18 3.68
CA TRP A 292 19.19 -3.88 3.47
C TRP A 292 18.43 -3.09 2.42
N ILE A 293 18.11 -1.85 2.77
CA ILE A 293 17.30 -0.96 1.94
C ILE A 293 17.99 0.40 1.83
N ALA A 294 18.18 0.87 0.60
CA ALA A 294 18.53 2.24 0.31
C ALA A 294 17.28 3.12 0.42
N GLU A 295 17.20 3.98 1.42
CA GLU A 295 16.05 4.87 1.61
C GLU A 295 16.09 6.07 0.65
N ASP A 296 17.27 6.72 0.57
CA ASP A 296 17.54 7.86 -0.31
C ASP A 296 19.04 7.95 -0.60
N ILE A 297 19.45 7.56 -1.78
CA ILE A 297 20.85 7.53 -2.23
C ILE A 297 21.07 8.30 -3.55
N GLY A 298 20.17 9.26 -3.85
CA GLY A 298 20.22 10.10 -5.04
C GLY A 298 19.17 9.75 -6.09
N GLU A 299 19.12 10.58 -7.14
CA GLU A 299 18.05 10.53 -8.16
C GLU A 299 18.14 9.31 -9.09
N ASP A 300 19.30 8.68 -9.19
CA ASP A 300 19.53 7.52 -10.06
C ASP A 300 18.91 6.22 -9.52
N PHE A 301 18.53 6.20 -8.26
CA PHE A 301 17.97 5.03 -7.59
C PHE A 301 16.57 5.30 -7.04
N PRO A 302 15.64 4.36 -7.17
CA PRO A 302 14.32 4.50 -6.55
C PRO A 302 14.44 4.46 -5.02
N ARG A 303 13.73 5.37 -4.34
CA ARG A 303 13.67 5.39 -2.89
C ARG A 303 13.11 4.08 -2.33
N GLY A 304 13.71 3.58 -1.26
CA GLY A 304 13.32 2.31 -0.65
C GLY A 304 13.75 1.08 -1.46
N TYR A 305 14.79 1.22 -2.28
CA TYR A 305 15.34 0.12 -3.07
C TYR A 305 15.96 -0.94 -2.16
N LYS A 306 15.50 -2.20 -2.31
CA LYS A 306 16.10 -3.35 -1.64
C LYS A 306 17.45 -3.68 -2.29
N ILE A 307 18.50 -3.66 -1.48
CA ILE A 307 19.86 -3.94 -1.92
C ILE A 307 20.13 -5.44 -1.82
N ASP A 308 19.87 -6.02 -0.63
CA ASP A 308 20.18 -7.42 -0.34
C ASP A 308 19.36 -7.94 0.84
N GLU A 309 19.32 -9.24 1.02
CA GLU A 309 18.79 -9.90 2.22
C GLU A 309 19.62 -11.13 2.60
N ALA A 310 19.66 -11.41 3.87
CA ALA A 310 20.27 -12.61 4.40
C ALA A 310 19.40 -13.21 5.52
N SER A 311 19.45 -14.52 5.69
CA SER A 311 18.71 -15.19 6.75
C SER A 311 19.52 -16.29 7.41
N ALA A 312 19.20 -16.56 8.70
CA ALA A 312 19.77 -17.64 9.49
C ALA A 312 18.67 -18.27 10.36
N VAL A 313 18.87 -19.51 10.75
CA VAL A 313 17.96 -20.22 11.68
C VAL A 313 18.51 -20.08 13.09
N ALA A 314 17.66 -19.62 14.02
CA ALA A 314 17.97 -19.55 15.44
C ALA A 314 17.79 -20.94 16.06
N GLU A 315 18.87 -21.61 16.44
CA GLU A 315 18.84 -22.92 17.05
C GLU A 315 18.37 -22.89 18.51
N THR A 316 18.52 -21.76 19.18
CA THR A 316 18.14 -21.56 20.58
C THR A 316 17.36 -20.26 20.77
N PRO A 317 16.57 -20.14 21.86
CA PRO A 317 15.82 -18.91 22.15
C PRO A 317 16.67 -17.65 22.35
N THR A 318 17.96 -17.81 22.64
CA THR A 318 18.95 -16.75 22.85
C THR A 318 20.05 -16.76 21.80
N ALA A 319 19.78 -17.35 20.63
CA ALA A 319 20.73 -17.36 19.53
C ALA A 319 21.12 -15.92 19.12
N HIS A 320 22.34 -15.76 18.69
CA HIS A 320 22.84 -14.47 18.19
C HIS A 320 23.61 -14.67 16.89
N GLY A 321 23.72 -13.62 16.10
CA GLY A 321 24.41 -13.70 14.82
C GLY A 321 24.69 -12.32 14.22
N ALA A 322 25.32 -12.35 13.06
CA ALA A 322 25.53 -11.18 12.24
C ALA A 322 25.36 -11.53 10.78
N PHE A 323 24.69 -10.67 10.06
CA PHE A 323 24.67 -10.66 8.59
C PHE A 323 25.62 -9.60 8.10
N THR A 324 26.31 -9.86 7.02
CA THR A 324 27.31 -8.96 6.47
C THR A 324 26.88 -8.50 5.08
N LEU A 325 26.91 -7.19 4.86
CA LEU A 325 26.80 -6.61 3.54
C LEU A 325 28.19 -6.07 3.13
N ALA A 326 28.77 -6.67 2.10
CA ALA A 326 30.05 -6.22 1.53
C ALA A 326 29.84 -4.95 0.68
N ARG A 327 30.88 -4.12 0.63
CA ARG A 327 30.89 -2.93 -0.21
C ARG A 327 30.75 -3.33 -1.69
N PRO A 328 29.81 -2.71 -2.45
CA PRO A 328 29.75 -2.86 -3.90
C PRO A 328 31.06 -2.49 -4.59
N GLU A 329 31.32 -3.02 -5.78
CA GLU A 329 32.55 -2.73 -6.55
C GLU A 329 32.73 -1.22 -6.79
N ASP A 330 31.63 -0.53 -7.09
CA ASP A 330 31.60 0.93 -7.32
C ASP A 330 31.57 1.77 -6.01
N GLY A 331 31.68 1.12 -4.84
CA GLY A 331 31.56 1.78 -3.55
C GLY A 331 30.15 1.91 -3.03
N TRP A 332 30.01 2.44 -1.83
CA TRP A 332 28.71 2.81 -1.27
C TRP A 332 28.28 4.16 -1.82
N ALA A 333 27.09 4.28 -2.36
CA ALA A 333 26.50 5.58 -2.63
C ALA A 333 26.28 6.34 -1.29
N ALA A 334 26.60 7.63 -1.25
CA ALA A 334 26.31 8.46 -0.10
C ALA A 334 24.78 8.62 0.03
N GLY A 335 24.27 8.55 1.27
CA GLY A 335 22.83 8.69 1.49
C GLY A 335 22.31 7.97 2.72
N ASP A 336 21.00 7.84 2.78
CA ASP A 336 20.27 7.24 3.88
C ASP A 336 19.85 5.81 3.55
N TYR A 337 20.08 4.91 4.49
CA TYR A 337 19.80 3.48 4.39
C TYR A 337 19.11 3.00 5.65
N ARG A 338 18.52 1.80 5.60
CA ARG A 338 18.07 1.07 6.78
C ARG A 338 18.28 -0.43 6.63
N VAL A 339 18.44 -1.09 7.75
CA VAL A 339 18.42 -2.56 7.82
C VAL A 339 17.22 -2.97 8.63
N GLU A 340 16.31 -3.71 8.02
CA GLU A 340 15.12 -4.27 8.64
C GLU A 340 15.39 -5.70 9.09
N PHE A 341 14.88 -6.06 10.28
CA PHE A 341 15.00 -7.39 10.85
C PHE A 341 13.65 -8.05 11.00
N TYR A 342 13.59 -9.33 10.67
CA TYR A 342 12.39 -10.14 10.70
C TYR A 342 12.64 -11.44 11.47
N VAL A 343 11.60 -11.95 12.14
CA VAL A 343 11.55 -13.28 12.74
C VAL A 343 10.36 -14.02 12.17
N ASP A 344 10.59 -15.19 11.53
CA ASP A 344 9.56 -15.96 10.83
C ASP A 344 8.74 -15.09 9.86
N ASP A 345 9.44 -14.21 9.11
CA ASP A 345 8.92 -13.22 8.16
C ASP A 345 8.03 -12.12 8.77
N VAL A 346 8.00 -12.00 10.10
CA VAL A 346 7.35 -10.90 10.81
C VAL A 346 8.39 -9.83 11.12
N PHE A 347 8.13 -8.58 10.72
CA PHE A 347 8.99 -7.44 11.04
C PHE A 347 9.11 -7.26 12.56
N VAL A 348 10.36 -7.10 13.05
CA VAL A 348 10.66 -6.98 14.49
C VAL A 348 11.29 -5.64 14.82
N ASP A 349 12.27 -5.20 14.02
CA ASP A 349 13.02 -3.97 14.29
C ASP A 349 13.70 -3.46 13.01
N ALA A 350 14.14 -2.19 13.01
CA ALA A 350 14.96 -1.62 11.96
C ALA A 350 16.00 -0.67 12.51
N VAL A 351 17.20 -0.67 11.91
CA VAL A 351 18.26 0.27 12.23
C VAL A 351 18.53 1.13 11.01
N LYS A 352 18.35 2.44 11.16
CA LYS A 352 18.73 3.43 10.15
C LYS A 352 20.22 3.69 10.20
N LEU A 353 20.82 3.89 9.03
CA LEU A 353 22.22 4.27 8.90
C LEU A 353 22.39 5.29 7.79
N LYS A 354 23.50 6.03 7.88
CA LYS A 354 23.92 7.01 6.89
C LYS A 354 25.29 6.66 6.35
N ILE A 355 25.44 6.69 5.04
CA ILE A 355 26.72 6.61 4.36
C ILE A 355 27.13 8.04 4.01
N MET A 356 28.31 8.42 4.49
CA MET A 356 28.95 9.69 4.18
C MET A 356 29.99 9.48 3.08
N GLU A 357 30.28 10.53 2.33
CA GLU A 357 31.38 10.55 1.36
C GLU A 357 32.74 10.24 1.99
#